data_68b117df62d07d9f52dee674d5c3f07f
#
_entry.id   68b117df62d07d9f52dee674d5c3f07f
#
_cell.length_a   1.000
_cell.length_b   1.000
_cell.length_c   1.000
_cell.angle_alpha   90.00
_cell.angle_beta   90.00
_cell.angle_gamma   90.00
#
_symmetry.space_group_name_H-M   'P 1'
#
loop_
_entity.id
_entity.type
_entity.pdbx_description
1 polymer ?
#
loop_
_entity_poly.entity_id
_entity_poly.type
_entity_poly.pdbx_seq_one_letter_code
_entity_poly.pdbx_strand_id
1 'polypeptide(L)'
;MKKNKKILTSAVIAAFCIVVTTKLAVATDVSWGIPKIKPSEIQPDPGAIYEDIIRENDAFYIGDSDEDIVYLTFDCGYENGNLPIILDALKEAQIPALFFLTGHFMESEPDLVLRMVNEGHLVGNHTYDHPNLTTVTKDEFISEITRAEEKFYEITGQEMAKYLRPPEGRFNQEMLDWAEESNYYTILWSLAYVDWHVDKQKGANHALKEVMSRIHPGAIILLHSTSSDNALAMKDLISETINAGYEFRSIEHLVKDDFLDAELQF
;
A
#
# COMPACT_ATOMS: atom_id res chain seq x y z
N MET A 1 13.56 58.20 65.13
CA MET A 1 13.43 56.72 65.01
C MET A 1 12.74 56.36 63.70
N LYS A 2 13.50 55.99 62.66
CA LYS A 2 12.95 55.57 61.40
C LYS A 2 13.07 54.02 61.30
N LYS A 3 11.92 53.33 61.23
CA LYS A 3 11.87 51.88 61.05
C LYS A 3 12.01 51.57 59.59
N ASN A 4 13.12 50.91 59.24
CA ASN A 4 13.29 50.31 57.89
C ASN A 4 12.47 49.02 57.76
N LYS A 5 11.48 49.01 56.83
CA LYS A 5 10.82 47.82 56.42
C LYS A 5 11.66 47.17 55.29
N LYS A 6 12.20 45.98 55.55
CA LYS A 6 12.77 45.13 54.51
C LYS A 6 11.63 44.41 53.73
N ILE A 7 11.53 44.69 52.46
CA ILE A 7 10.65 43.99 51.55
C ILE A 7 11.43 42.76 51.09
N LEU A 8 10.92 41.57 51.41
CA LEU A 8 11.43 40.27 50.95
C LEU A 8 10.71 39.95 49.69
N THR A 9 11.37 40.07 48.54
CA THR A 9 10.86 39.61 47.23
C THR A 9 11.18 38.13 47.10
N SER A 10 10.16 37.28 47.25
CA SER A 10 10.26 35.85 46.94
C SER A 10 10.14 35.67 45.42
N ALA A 11 11.25 35.31 44.79
CA ALA A 11 11.24 34.84 43.38
C ALA A 11 10.77 33.39 43.34
N VAL A 12 9.58 33.17 42.80
CA VAL A 12 9.08 31.84 42.48
C VAL A 12 9.70 31.43 41.13
N ILE A 13 10.68 30.53 41.16
CA ILE A 13 11.19 29.87 39.94
C ILE A 13 10.24 28.74 39.62
N ALA A 14 9.38 28.92 38.60
CA ALA A 14 8.62 27.85 38.03
C ALA A 14 9.55 27.01 37.16
N ALA A 15 9.96 25.84 37.66
CA ALA A 15 10.64 24.84 36.85
C ALA A 15 9.64 24.19 35.92
N PHE A 16 9.74 24.52 34.64
CA PHE A 16 8.99 23.86 33.56
C PHE A 16 9.69 22.51 33.27
N CYS A 17 9.22 21.42 33.86
CA CYS A 17 9.65 20.08 33.47
C CYS A 17 9.04 19.76 32.11
N ILE A 18 9.83 19.92 31.04
CA ILE A 18 9.50 19.33 29.74
C ILE A 18 9.72 17.83 29.93
N VAL A 19 8.62 17.08 30.06
CA VAL A 19 8.64 15.63 29.98
C VAL A 19 8.76 15.30 28.49
N VAL A 20 9.99 15.11 28.01
CA VAL A 20 10.23 14.50 26.70
C VAL A 20 9.92 13.02 26.87
N THR A 21 8.72 12.61 26.52
CA THR A 21 8.41 11.19 26.35
C THR A 21 9.08 10.72 25.07
N THR A 22 10.31 10.23 25.18
CA THR A 22 10.90 9.43 24.11
C THR A 22 10.08 8.14 24.04
N LYS A 23 9.18 8.03 23.06
CA LYS A 23 8.66 6.72 22.63
C LYS A 23 9.89 5.90 22.25
N LEU A 24 10.27 4.90 23.04
CA LEU A 24 11.15 3.83 22.55
C LEU A 24 10.34 3.12 21.46
N ALA A 25 10.57 3.47 20.22
CA ALA A 25 10.12 2.67 19.10
C ALA A 25 10.88 1.34 19.21
N VAL A 26 10.20 0.31 19.66
CA VAL A 26 10.69 -1.05 19.46
C VAL A 26 10.56 -1.26 17.96
N ALA A 27 11.68 -1.32 17.25
CA ALA A 27 11.71 -1.69 15.85
C ALA A 27 11.25 -3.15 15.75
N THR A 28 9.95 -3.36 15.69
CA THR A 28 9.37 -4.66 15.44
C THR A 28 9.22 -4.81 13.94
N ASP A 29 9.97 -5.72 13.34
CA ASP A 29 9.77 -6.11 11.95
C ASP A 29 8.37 -6.70 11.82
N VAL A 30 7.56 -6.09 10.98
CA VAL A 30 6.22 -6.56 10.64
C VAL A 30 6.31 -7.39 9.37
N SER A 31 5.71 -8.57 9.40
CA SER A 31 5.37 -9.32 8.20
C SER A 31 3.86 -9.22 8.03
N TRP A 32 3.44 -8.38 7.10
CA TRP A 32 2.04 -8.06 6.90
C TRP A 32 1.25 -9.28 6.40
N GLY A 33 0.10 -9.49 7.00
CA GLY A 33 -0.87 -10.49 6.56
C GLY A 33 -2.16 -10.31 7.33
N ILE A 34 -3.27 -10.20 6.63
CA ILE A 34 -4.58 -9.98 7.24
C ILE A 34 -5.29 -11.32 7.45
N PRO A 35 -5.83 -11.56 8.66
CA PRO A 35 -6.71 -12.69 8.92
C PRO A 35 -7.95 -12.66 8.01
N LYS A 36 -8.54 -13.81 7.76
CA LYS A 36 -9.84 -13.87 7.07
C LYS A 36 -10.89 -13.15 7.91
N ILE A 37 -11.76 -12.39 7.22
CA ILE A 37 -12.90 -11.71 7.83
C ILE A 37 -13.76 -12.73 8.58
N LYS A 38 -14.14 -12.42 9.81
CA LYS A 38 -15.10 -13.23 10.55
C LYS A 38 -16.53 -12.88 10.11
N PRO A 39 -17.50 -13.81 10.20
CA PRO A 39 -18.89 -13.58 9.74
C PRO A 39 -19.60 -12.38 10.37
N SER A 40 -19.09 -11.85 11.49
CA SER A 40 -19.65 -10.70 12.21
C SER A 40 -18.94 -9.38 11.90
N GLU A 41 -17.92 -9.39 11.07
CA GLU A 41 -17.10 -8.22 10.75
C GLU A 41 -17.42 -7.74 9.33
N ILE A 42 -17.48 -6.42 9.14
CA ILE A 42 -17.67 -5.79 7.82
C ILE A 42 -16.31 -5.75 7.09
N GLN A 43 -15.24 -5.44 7.83
CA GLN A 43 -13.87 -5.33 7.36
C GLN A 43 -12.93 -6.20 8.23
N PRO A 44 -11.77 -6.63 7.70
CA PRO A 44 -10.80 -7.37 8.51
C PRO A 44 -10.10 -6.42 9.49
N ASP A 45 -9.93 -6.90 10.71
CA ASP A 45 -9.20 -6.20 11.77
C ASP A 45 -7.73 -6.70 11.81
N PRO A 46 -6.74 -5.82 11.54
CA PRO A 46 -5.33 -6.19 11.60
C PRO A 46 -4.80 -6.30 13.03
N GLY A 47 -5.56 -5.78 14.01
CA GLY A 47 -5.17 -5.64 15.40
C GLY A 47 -4.51 -4.29 15.73
N ALA A 48 -4.81 -3.77 16.92
CA ALA A 48 -4.50 -2.41 17.34
C ALA A 48 -3.02 -1.99 17.17
N ILE A 49 -2.07 -2.92 17.35
CA ILE A 49 -0.63 -2.61 17.17
C ILE A 49 -0.32 -2.21 15.73
N TYR A 50 -0.96 -2.85 14.75
CA TYR A 50 -0.74 -2.55 13.34
C TYR A 50 -1.52 -1.32 12.90
N GLU A 51 -2.73 -1.10 13.42
CA GLU A 51 -3.51 0.10 13.13
C GLU A 51 -2.78 1.36 13.54
N ASP A 52 -2.19 1.39 14.74
CA ASP A 52 -1.47 2.57 15.22
C ASP A 52 -0.26 2.89 14.34
N ILE A 53 0.58 1.90 13.98
CA ILE A 53 1.77 2.13 13.16
C ILE A 53 1.39 2.55 11.73
N ILE A 54 0.32 2.01 11.16
CA ILE A 54 -0.14 2.36 9.82
C ILE A 54 -0.74 3.77 9.82
N ARG A 55 -1.61 4.10 10.76
CA ARG A 55 -2.29 5.39 10.84
C ARG A 55 -1.34 6.56 11.16
N GLU A 56 -0.27 6.33 11.92
CA GLU A 56 0.74 7.34 12.27
C GLU A 56 1.73 7.62 11.12
N ASN A 57 1.64 6.88 10.00
CA ASN A 57 2.48 7.01 8.82
C ASN A 57 1.58 7.04 7.58
N ASP A 58 2.03 7.60 6.49
CA ASP A 58 1.30 7.63 5.21
C ASP A 58 1.16 6.22 4.61
N ALA A 59 0.47 5.32 5.33
CA ALA A 59 0.30 3.92 4.98
C ALA A 59 -1.17 3.50 4.99
N PHE A 60 -1.56 2.73 3.97
CA PHE A 60 -2.93 2.30 3.75
C PHE A 60 -2.99 0.80 3.53
N TYR A 61 -3.97 0.12 4.14
CA TYR A 61 -4.25 -1.29 3.89
C TYR A 61 -5.71 -1.55 3.52
N ILE A 62 -6.59 -0.56 3.76
CA ILE A 62 -8.03 -0.65 3.60
C ILE A 62 -8.60 0.76 3.39
N GLY A 63 -9.72 0.88 2.70
CA GLY A 63 -10.49 2.11 2.55
C GLY A 63 -11.70 2.18 3.48
N ASP A 64 -12.57 3.15 3.24
CA ASP A 64 -13.75 3.40 4.06
C ASP A 64 -14.73 2.21 4.07
N SER A 65 -15.29 1.91 5.24
CA SER A 65 -16.30 0.87 5.43
C SER A 65 -17.69 1.25 4.94
N ASP A 66 -17.95 2.55 4.81
CA ASP A 66 -19.24 3.09 4.39
C ASP A 66 -19.38 3.23 2.87
N GLU A 67 -18.30 2.94 2.12
CA GLU A 67 -18.26 2.97 0.67
C GLU A 67 -18.08 1.58 0.07
N ASP A 68 -19.00 1.17 -0.81
CA ASP A 68 -18.89 -0.09 -1.58
C ASP A 68 -17.84 0.03 -2.70
N ILE A 69 -16.63 0.51 -2.34
CA ILE A 69 -15.50 0.71 -3.24
C ILE A 69 -14.44 -0.36 -2.99
N VAL A 70 -13.77 -0.79 -4.06
CA VAL A 70 -12.61 -1.70 -3.99
C VAL A 70 -11.49 -1.19 -4.88
N TYR A 71 -10.26 -1.46 -4.48
CA TYR A 71 -9.03 -1.05 -5.16
C TYR A 71 -8.26 -2.28 -5.63
N LEU A 72 -8.05 -2.38 -6.93
CA LEU A 72 -7.36 -3.52 -7.52
C LEU A 72 -5.87 -3.21 -7.69
N THR A 73 -5.03 -4.06 -7.10
CA THR A 73 -3.58 -3.89 -7.15
C THR A 73 -2.87 -5.19 -7.53
N PHE A 74 -1.73 -5.06 -8.23
CA PHE A 74 -0.93 -6.18 -8.68
C PHE A 74 0.54 -5.99 -8.31
N ASP A 75 1.19 -7.05 -7.80
CA ASP A 75 2.64 -7.10 -7.68
C ASP A 75 3.23 -7.84 -8.89
N CYS A 76 4.19 -7.19 -9.56
CA CYS A 76 4.79 -7.64 -10.81
C CYS A 76 6.31 -7.72 -10.68
N GLY A 77 6.83 -8.91 -10.40
CA GLY A 77 8.27 -9.18 -10.32
C GLY A 77 8.85 -9.76 -11.61
N TYR A 78 8.08 -10.54 -12.36
CA TYR A 78 8.42 -11.09 -13.67
C TYR A 78 7.14 -11.43 -14.44
N GLU A 79 7.26 -11.74 -15.73
CA GLU A 79 6.14 -12.08 -16.63
C GLU A 79 6.25 -13.53 -17.13
N ASN A 80 5.09 -14.17 -17.33
CA ASN A 80 4.99 -15.53 -17.81
C ASN A 80 3.80 -15.77 -18.77
N GLY A 81 3.32 -14.72 -19.45
CA GLY A 81 2.22 -14.73 -20.42
C GLY A 81 0.83 -14.42 -19.85
N ASN A 82 0.72 -14.10 -18.57
CA ASN A 82 -0.56 -13.86 -17.89
C ASN A 82 -0.98 -12.39 -17.86
N LEU A 83 -0.04 -11.47 -17.70
CA LEU A 83 -0.35 -10.05 -17.58
C LEU A 83 -1.05 -9.45 -18.80
N PRO A 84 -0.70 -9.80 -20.06
CA PRO A 84 -1.47 -9.35 -21.22
C PRO A 84 -2.96 -9.68 -21.15
N ILE A 85 -3.31 -10.86 -20.60
CA ILE A 85 -4.70 -11.31 -20.43
C ILE A 85 -5.41 -10.47 -19.36
N ILE A 86 -4.70 -10.17 -18.26
CA ILE A 86 -5.20 -9.29 -17.18
C ILE A 86 -5.48 -7.89 -17.74
N LEU A 87 -4.52 -7.29 -18.45
CA LEU A 87 -4.66 -5.96 -19.05
C LEU A 87 -5.80 -5.91 -20.09
N ASP A 88 -5.98 -6.96 -20.90
CA ASP A 88 -7.11 -7.04 -21.82
C ASP A 88 -8.46 -7.00 -21.11
N ALA A 89 -8.59 -7.72 -20.00
CA ALA A 89 -9.83 -7.75 -19.21
C ALA A 89 -10.10 -6.38 -18.51
N LEU A 90 -9.08 -5.75 -17.95
CA LEU A 90 -9.18 -4.43 -17.32
C LEU A 90 -9.57 -3.36 -18.34
N LYS A 91 -8.96 -3.38 -19.52
CA LYS A 91 -9.25 -2.46 -20.62
C LYS A 91 -10.68 -2.61 -21.12
N GLU A 92 -11.13 -3.85 -21.36
CA GLU A 92 -12.50 -4.14 -21.82
C GLU A 92 -13.55 -3.60 -20.83
N ALA A 93 -13.28 -3.75 -19.53
CA ALA A 93 -14.19 -3.30 -18.47
C ALA A 93 -13.96 -1.85 -18.03
N GLN A 94 -12.91 -1.17 -18.52
CA GLN A 94 -12.49 0.17 -18.13
C GLN A 94 -12.19 0.29 -16.63
N ILE A 95 -11.59 -0.73 -16.02
CA ILE A 95 -11.26 -0.79 -14.58
C ILE A 95 -9.85 -0.25 -14.37
N PRO A 96 -9.67 0.76 -13.48
CA PRO A 96 -8.35 1.21 -13.08
C PRO A 96 -7.69 0.19 -12.15
N ALA A 97 -6.36 0.10 -12.22
CA ALA A 97 -5.55 -0.71 -11.32
C ALA A 97 -4.23 0.00 -11.00
N LEU A 98 -3.60 -0.40 -9.88
CA LEU A 98 -2.25 0.01 -9.51
C LEU A 98 -1.32 -1.21 -9.61
N PHE A 99 -0.27 -1.10 -10.42
CA PHE A 99 0.74 -2.12 -10.60
C PHE A 99 2.02 -1.73 -9.87
N PHE A 100 2.47 -2.54 -8.94
CA PHE A 100 3.76 -2.37 -8.25
C PHE A 100 4.83 -3.16 -9.00
N LEU A 101 5.77 -2.45 -9.62
CA LEU A 101 6.76 -3.05 -10.50
C LEU A 101 8.14 -3.09 -9.84
N THR A 102 8.82 -4.23 -9.99
CA THR A 102 10.25 -4.32 -9.68
C THR A 102 11.11 -3.84 -10.84
N GLY A 103 12.38 -3.51 -10.56
CA GLY A 103 13.37 -3.19 -11.59
C GLY A 103 13.50 -4.29 -12.64
N HIS A 104 13.57 -5.55 -12.20
CA HIS A 104 13.66 -6.71 -13.08
C HIS A 104 12.49 -6.79 -14.06
N PHE A 105 11.25 -6.59 -13.58
CA PHE A 105 10.06 -6.58 -14.44
C PHE A 105 10.16 -5.47 -15.50
N MET A 106 10.52 -4.26 -15.10
CA MET A 106 10.65 -3.13 -16.01
C MET A 106 11.74 -3.31 -17.06
N GLU A 107 12.85 -3.98 -16.70
CA GLU A 107 13.92 -4.31 -17.65
C GLU A 107 13.49 -5.35 -18.68
N SER A 108 12.75 -6.37 -18.26
CA SER A 108 12.37 -7.48 -19.15
C SER A 108 11.16 -7.17 -20.01
N GLU A 109 10.23 -6.33 -19.53
CA GLU A 109 8.91 -6.12 -20.13
C GLU A 109 8.56 -4.63 -20.36
N PRO A 110 9.44 -3.82 -20.97
CA PRO A 110 9.20 -2.38 -21.14
C PRO A 110 7.92 -2.08 -21.95
N ASP A 111 7.57 -2.93 -22.91
CA ASP A 111 6.35 -2.77 -23.70
C ASP A 111 5.07 -2.93 -22.85
N LEU A 112 5.09 -3.80 -21.83
CA LEU A 112 3.96 -3.96 -20.91
C LEU A 112 3.87 -2.79 -19.95
N VAL A 113 4.99 -2.22 -19.52
CA VAL A 113 5.01 -0.98 -18.72
C VAL A 113 4.38 0.17 -19.50
N LEU A 114 4.77 0.37 -20.76
CA LEU A 114 4.15 1.37 -21.64
C LEU A 114 2.66 1.11 -21.84
N ARG A 115 2.27 -0.17 -21.96
CA ARG A 115 0.87 -0.55 -22.11
C ARG A 115 0.05 -0.16 -20.88
N MET A 116 0.53 -0.44 -19.66
CA MET A 116 -0.13 -0.06 -18.41
C MET A 116 -0.42 1.44 -18.36
N VAL A 117 0.59 2.26 -18.63
CA VAL A 117 0.47 3.71 -18.62
C VAL A 117 -0.50 4.22 -19.70
N ASN A 118 -0.39 3.70 -20.92
CA ASN A 118 -1.25 4.09 -22.05
C ASN A 118 -2.71 3.67 -21.87
N GLU A 119 -2.98 2.62 -21.09
CA GLU A 119 -4.34 2.15 -20.76
C GLU A 119 -4.89 2.83 -19.49
N GLY A 120 -4.15 3.79 -18.88
CA GLY A 120 -4.62 4.61 -17.77
C GLY A 120 -4.46 3.98 -16.40
N HIS A 121 -3.64 2.96 -16.28
CA HIS A 121 -3.29 2.37 -14.99
C HIS A 121 -2.18 3.15 -14.29
N LEU A 122 -2.16 3.09 -12.97
CA LEU A 122 -1.06 3.63 -12.17
C LEU A 122 0.05 2.59 -12.05
N VAL A 123 1.29 3.09 -12.00
CA VAL A 123 2.47 2.28 -11.72
C VAL A 123 3.14 2.81 -10.45
N GLY A 124 3.23 1.96 -9.45
CA GLY A 124 3.89 2.19 -8.17
C GLY A 124 5.21 1.43 -8.06
N ASN A 125 5.96 1.75 -7.01
CA ASN A 125 7.29 1.22 -6.75
C ASN A 125 7.23 -0.07 -5.92
N HIS A 126 7.87 -1.14 -6.42
CA HIS A 126 8.06 -2.38 -5.68
C HIS A 126 9.54 -2.67 -5.43
N THR A 127 10.34 -1.59 -5.32
CA THR A 127 11.80 -1.58 -5.26
C THR A 127 12.45 -2.07 -6.57
N TYR A 128 13.75 -1.91 -6.69
CA TYR A 128 14.45 -2.36 -7.90
C TYR A 128 14.82 -3.85 -7.83
N ASP A 129 15.49 -4.28 -6.74
CA ASP A 129 16.00 -5.64 -6.54
C ASP A 129 15.13 -6.51 -5.59
N HIS A 130 13.99 -5.98 -5.14
CA HIS A 130 13.05 -6.68 -4.24
C HIS A 130 13.69 -7.15 -2.90
N PRO A 131 14.49 -6.32 -2.20
CA PRO A 131 15.08 -6.71 -0.92
C PRO A 131 14.05 -6.64 0.22
N ASN A 132 14.37 -7.32 1.34
CA ASN A 132 13.67 -7.08 2.59
C ASN A 132 14.06 -5.70 3.15
N LEU A 133 13.17 -4.72 3.04
CA LEU A 133 13.41 -3.32 3.42
C LEU A 133 13.60 -3.10 4.93
N THR A 134 13.27 -4.08 5.80
CA THR A 134 13.53 -3.98 7.24
C THR A 134 14.97 -4.26 7.62
N THR A 135 15.81 -4.72 6.67
CA THR A 135 17.19 -5.11 6.90
C THR A 135 18.22 -4.27 6.14
N VAL A 136 17.75 -3.31 5.36
CA VAL A 136 18.60 -2.40 4.59
C VAL A 136 18.90 -1.11 5.36
N THR A 137 19.95 -0.41 4.99
CA THR A 137 20.22 0.95 5.45
C THR A 137 19.34 1.97 4.70
N LYS A 138 19.21 3.19 5.24
CA LYS A 138 18.50 4.29 4.56
C LYS A 138 19.04 4.56 3.15
N ASP A 139 20.36 4.57 2.99
CA ASP A 139 20.99 4.81 1.68
C ASP A 139 20.64 3.70 0.68
N GLU A 140 20.60 2.44 1.13
CA GLU A 140 20.16 1.31 0.30
C GLU A 140 18.68 1.41 -0.05
N PHE A 141 17.82 1.79 0.91
CA PHE A 141 16.40 2.05 0.66
C PHE A 141 16.22 3.13 -0.42
N ILE A 142 16.87 4.28 -0.26
CA ILE A 142 16.81 5.38 -1.25
C ILE A 142 17.31 4.91 -2.62
N SER A 143 18.40 4.15 -2.66
CA SER A 143 18.92 3.57 -3.91
C SER A 143 17.90 2.66 -4.60
N GLU A 144 17.21 1.79 -3.83
CA GLU A 144 16.21 0.87 -4.34
C GLU A 144 15.03 1.60 -4.99
N ILE A 145 14.47 2.59 -4.31
CA ILE A 145 13.31 3.33 -4.84
C ILE A 145 13.71 4.24 -6.02
N THR A 146 14.88 4.91 -5.94
CA THR A 146 15.34 5.83 -7.01
C THR A 146 15.68 5.07 -8.29
N ARG A 147 16.37 3.93 -8.21
CA ARG A 147 16.67 3.11 -9.39
C ARG A 147 15.40 2.63 -10.10
N ALA A 148 14.34 2.28 -9.34
CA ALA A 148 13.06 1.92 -9.92
C ALA A 148 12.38 3.11 -10.62
N GLU A 149 12.39 4.29 -10.00
CA GLU A 149 11.88 5.54 -10.61
C GLU A 149 12.62 5.89 -11.91
N GLU A 150 13.96 5.86 -11.88
CA GLU A 150 14.80 6.14 -13.05
C GLU A 150 14.52 5.17 -14.20
N LYS A 151 14.36 3.88 -13.90
CA LYS A 151 14.02 2.87 -14.92
C LYS A 151 12.64 3.11 -15.51
N PHE A 152 11.65 3.44 -14.69
CA PHE A 152 10.31 3.77 -15.16
C PHE A 152 10.32 5.01 -16.06
N TYR A 153 11.05 6.06 -15.64
CA TYR A 153 11.19 7.28 -16.44
C TYR A 153 11.93 7.02 -17.77
N GLU A 154 12.97 6.19 -17.78
CA GLU A 154 13.68 5.76 -18.99
C GLU A 154 12.72 5.15 -20.04
N ILE A 155 11.78 4.32 -19.56
CA ILE A 155 10.83 3.62 -20.43
C ILE A 155 9.69 4.53 -20.88
N THR A 156 9.11 5.33 -19.97
CA THR A 156 7.83 6.01 -20.20
C THR A 156 7.95 7.50 -20.47
N GLY A 157 9.06 8.11 -20.03
CA GLY A 157 9.21 9.58 -19.99
C GLY A 157 8.31 10.25 -18.96
N GLN A 158 7.70 9.51 -18.05
CA GLN A 158 6.80 10.02 -17.01
C GLN A 158 7.36 9.71 -15.61
N GLU A 159 6.95 10.52 -14.62
CA GLU A 159 7.24 10.24 -13.21
C GLU A 159 6.43 9.03 -12.72
N MET A 160 7.06 8.16 -11.93
CA MET A 160 6.38 7.04 -11.26
C MET A 160 5.45 7.59 -10.17
N ALA A 161 4.27 6.98 -10.04
CA ALA A 161 3.35 7.35 -8.97
C ALA A 161 3.98 7.05 -7.59
N LYS A 162 3.79 7.96 -6.64
CA LYS A 162 4.42 7.89 -5.30
C LYS A 162 3.70 6.91 -4.37
N TYR A 163 3.48 5.70 -4.85
CA TYR A 163 2.95 4.56 -4.10
C TYR A 163 4.02 3.47 -4.00
N LEU A 164 4.38 3.12 -2.77
CA LEU A 164 5.36 2.06 -2.46
C LEU A 164 4.63 0.85 -1.87
N ARG A 165 4.92 -0.34 -2.37
CA ARG A 165 4.59 -1.58 -1.67
C ARG A 165 5.88 -2.26 -1.26
N PRO A 166 6.10 -2.45 0.06
CA PRO A 166 7.31 -3.12 0.52
C PRO A 166 7.30 -4.60 0.09
N PRO A 167 8.43 -5.13 -0.40
CA PRO A 167 8.58 -6.54 -0.72
C PRO A 167 8.10 -7.47 0.40
N GLU A 168 7.36 -8.52 0.03
CA GLU A 168 6.79 -9.50 0.97
C GLU A 168 5.85 -8.90 2.04
N GLY A 169 5.45 -7.63 1.92
CA GLY A 169 4.72 -6.90 2.95
C GLY A 169 5.52 -6.70 4.23
N ARG A 170 6.85 -6.67 4.15
CA ARG A 170 7.72 -6.49 5.31
C ARG A 170 8.08 -5.03 5.51
N PHE A 171 7.78 -4.53 6.69
CA PHE A 171 8.10 -3.15 7.06
C PHE A 171 8.42 -3.02 8.55
N ASN A 172 9.02 -1.92 8.94
CA ASN A 172 9.19 -1.46 10.31
C ASN A 172 9.03 0.08 10.32
N GLN A 173 9.07 0.68 11.50
CA GLN A 173 8.91 2.13 11.63
C GLN A 173 9.94 2.90 10.80
N GLU A 174 11.20 2.50 10.83
CA GLU A 174 12.27 3.20 10.09
C GLU A 174 12.01 3.22 8.58
N MET A 175 11.55 2.09 8.01
CA MET A 175 11.19 2.00 6.59
C MET A 175 10.02 2.91 6.26
N LEU A 176 8.98 2.97 7.10
CA LEU A 176 7.83 3.84 6.90
C LEU A 176 8.23 5.32 6.96
N ASP A 177 9.06 5.70 7.96
CA ASP A 177 9.61 7.06 8.07
C ASP A 177 10.40 7.45 6.80
N TRP A 178 11.21 6.54 6.25
CA TRP A 178 11.98 6.80 5.02
C TRP A 178 11.09 6.90 3.78
N ALA A 179 10.01 6.12 3.73
CA ALA A 179 9.03 6.21 2.66
C ALA A 179 8.32 7.57 2.67
N GLU A 180 7.84 8.02 3.84
CA GLU A 180 7.21 9.32 4.04
C GLU A 180 8.18 10.48 3.68
N GLU A 181 9.43 10.45 4.19
CA GLU A 181 10.46 11.44 3.85
C GLU A 181 10.75 11.50 2.33
N SER A 182 10.49 10.40 1.61
CA SER A 182 10.63 10.29 0.15
C SER A 182 9.34 10.63 -0.60
N ASN A 183 8.31 11.12 0.12
CA ASN A 183 6.97 11.44 -0.36
C ASN A 183 6.23 10.24 -0.95
N TYR A 184 6.42 9.05 -0.40
CA TYR A 184 5.71 7.84 -0.77
C TYR A 184 4.60 7.51 0.22
N TYR A 185 3.43 7.16 -0.31
CA TYR A 185 2.39 6.43 0.41
C TYR A 185 2.70 4.94 0.38
N THR A 186 2.72 4.30 1.55
CA THR A 186 2.91 2.85 1.65
C THR A 186 1.56 2.15 1.48
N ILE A 187 1.41 1.33 0.43
CA ILE A 187 0.17 0.63 0.13
C ILE A 187 0.32 -0.87 0.43
N LEU A 188 -0.34 -1.29 1.48
CA LEU A 188 -0.49 -2.70 1.86
C LEU A 188 -1.77 -3.29 1.22
N TRP A 189 -2.44 -4.25 1.86
CA TRP A 189 -3.67 -4.86 1.36
C TRP A 189 -4.55 -5.35 2.50
N SER A 190 -5.85 -5.44 2.29
CA SER A 190 -6.81 -6.08 3.20
C SER A 190 -7.35 -7.39 2.66
N LEU A 191 -7.12 -7.70 1.39
CA LEU A 191 -7.50 -8.94 0.75
C LEU A 191 -6.37 -9.47 -0.13
N ALA A 192 -5.85 -10.65 0.17
CA ALA A 192 -4.90 -11.38 -0.65
C ALA A 192 -5.05 -12.90 -0.43
N TYR A 193 -4.54 -13.70 -1.35
CA TYR A 193 -4.43 -15.14 -1.18
C TYR A 193 -3.11 -15.64 -1.78
N VAL A 194 -2.75 -16.89 -1.52
CA VAL A 194 -1.49 -17.46 -2.03
C VAL A 194 -1.68 -17.83 -3.50
N ASP A 195 -1.29 -16.94 -4.41
CA ASP A 195 -1.45 -17.03 -5.86
C ASP A 195 -0.13 -17.02 -6.65
N TRP A 196 0.99 -16.67 -6.01
CA TRP A 196 2.31 -16.50 -6.65
C TRP A 196 3.05 -17.82 -6.97
N HIS A 197 2.59 -18.96 -6.50
CA HIS A 197 3.17 -20.25 -6.84
C HIS A 197 2.70 -20.71 -8.22
N VAL A 198 3.47 -20.42 -9.27
CA VAL A 198 3.12 -20.74 -10.66
C VAL A 198 2.92 -22.23 -10.94
N ASP A 199 3.54 -23.11 -10.13
CA ASP A 199 3.44 -24.57 -10.19
C ASP A 199 2.28 -25.16 -9.35
N LYS A 200 1.53 -24.31 -8.60
CA LYS A 200 0.46 -24.74 -7.69
C LYS A 200 -0.87 -24.06 -7.96
N GLN A 201 -1.09 -23.69 -9.22
CA GLN A 201 -2.35 -23.09 -9.63
C GLN A 201 -3.49 -24.10 -9.56
N LYS A 202 -4.69 -23.65 -9.17
CA LYS A 202 -5.87 -24.50 -8.88
C LYS A 202 -7.05 -24.22 -9.81
N GLY A 203 -6.87 -23.30 -10.75
CA GLY A 203 -7.86 -22.88 -11.74
C GLY A 203 -8.62 -21.60 -11.39
N ALA A 204 -9.17 -20.96 -12.41
CA ALA A 204 -9.88 -19.68 -12.32
C ALA A 204 -10.97 -19.64 -11.25
N ASN A 205 -11.75 -20.72 -11.11
CA ASN A 205 -12.80 -20.81 -10.09
C ASN A 205 -12.25 -20.73 -8.65
N HIS A 206 -11.01 -21.17 -8.43
CA HIS A 206 -10.37 -21.04 -7.13
C HIS A 206 -10.02 -19.57 -6.84
N ALA A 207 -9.40 -18.88 -7.80
CA ALA A 207 -9.09 -17.44 -7.67
C ALA A 207 -10.35 -16.62 -7.41
N LEU A 208 -11.39 -16.82 -8.23
CA LEU A 208 -12.68 -16.16 -8.07
C LEU A 208 -13.27 -16.38 -6.67
N LYS A 209 -13.30 -17.62 -6.20
CA LYS A 209 -13.82 -17.97 -4.87
C LYS A 209 -12.99 -17.33 -3.76
N GLU A 210 -11.66 -17.36 -3.86
CA GLU A 210 -10.76 -16.80 -2.83
C GLU A 210 -10.93 -15.29 -2.70
N VAL A 211 -11.18 -14.56 -3.79
CA VAL A 211 -11.45 -13.13 -3.75
C VAL A 211 -12.88 -12.86 -3.27
N MET A 212 -13.90 -13.40 -3.97
CA MET A 212 -15.31 -13.07 -3.72
C MET A 212 -15.80 -13.48 -2.33
N SER A 213 -15.22 -14.54 -1.72
CA SER A 213 -15.59 -14.95 -0.35
C SER A 213 -15.06 -14.01 0.74
N ARG A 214 -14.21 -13.04 0.39
CA ARG A 214 -13.55 -12.11 1.32
C ARG A 214 -13.64 -10.66 0.89
N ILE A 215 -14.32 -10.39 -0.21
CA ILE A 215 -14.54 -9.02 -0.66
C ILE A 215 -15.33 -8.24 0.40
N HIS A 216 -14.98 -6.99 0.59
CA HIS A 216 -15.58 -6.11 1.59
C HIS A 216 -15.44 -4.64 1.16
N PRO A 217 -16.24 -3.72 1.70
CA PRO A 217 -16.08 -2.29 1.47
C PRO A 217 -14.65 -1.82 1.77
N GLY A 218 -14.11 -0.98 0.93
CA GLY A 218 -12.77 -0.44 1.07
C GLY A 218 -11.63 -1.44 0.77
N ALA A 219 -11.92 -2.64 0.22
CA ALA A 219 -10.89 -3.66 0.01
C ALA A 219 -9.77 -3.19 -0.92
N ILE A 220 -8.52 -3.20 -0.42
CA ILE A 220 -7.32 -3.15 -1.26
C ILE A 220 -6.96 -4.60 -1.58
N ILE A 221 -7.17 -4.98 -2.83
CA ILE A 221 -6.99 -6.36 -3.31
C ILE A 221 -5.59 -6.51 -3.88
N LEU A 222 -4.78 -7.39 -3.29
CA LEU A 222 -3.48 -7.78 -3.84
C LEU A 222 -3.60 -9.07 -4.62
N LEU A 223 -3.20 -9.02 -5.89
CA LEU A 223 -3.01 -10.17 -6.78
C LEU A 223 -1.61 -10.14 -7.39
N HIS A 224 -1.10 -11.29 -7.83
CA HIS A 224 0.15 -11.37 -8.57
C HIS A 224 -0.12 -11.62 -10.06
N SER A 225 0.58 -10.87 -10.91
CA SER A 225 0.45 -10.97 -12.38
C SER A 225 0.90 -12.31 -12.94
N THR A 226 1.75 -13.03 -12.21
CA THR A 226 2.26 -14.36 -12.59
C THR A 226 1.24 -15.49 -12.44
N SER A 227 0.09 -15.25 -11.79
CA SER A 227 -0.94 -16.25 -11.57
C SER A 227 -1.80 -16.48 -12.81
N SER A 228 -1.74 -17.69 -13.38
CA SER A 228 -2.65 -18.08 -14.44
C SER A 228 -4.10 -18.17 -13.97
N ASP A 229 -4.34 -18.48 -12.69
CA ASP A 229 -5.67 -18.50 -12.09
C ASP A 229 -6.29 -17.10 -12.09
N ASN A 230 -5.50 -16.08 -11.70
CA ASN A 230 -5.94 -14.68 -11.72
C ASN A 230 -6.23 -14.22 -13.16
N ALA A 231 -5.33 -14.51 -14.11
CA ALA A 231 -5.50 -14.11 -15.50
C ALA A 231 -6.79 -14.68 -16.10
N LEU A 232 -7.04 -15.96 -15.88
CA LEU A 232 -8.23 -16.64 -16.39
C LEU A 232 -9.52 -16.23 -15.65
N ALA A 233 -9.43 -15.84 -14.37
CA ALA A 233 -10.57 -15.40 -13.57
C ALA A 233 -10.92 -13.93 -13.76
N MET A 234 -10.05 -13.12 -14.35
CA MET A 234 -10.14 -11.65 -14.25
C MET A 234 -11.47 -11.09 -14.74
N LYS A 235 -11.98 -11.54 -15.87
CA LYS A 235 -13.29 -11.09 -16.39
C LYS A 235 -14.46 -11.44 -15.48
N ASP A 236 -14.46 -12.66 -14.94
CA ASP A 236 -15.48 -13.11 -14.00
C ASP A 236 -15.36 -12.38 -12.66
N LEU A 237 -14.12 -12.16 -12.20
CA LEU A 237 -13.85 -11.42 -10.97
C LEU A 237 -14.39 -9.99 -11.06
N ILE A 238 -14.13 -9.29 -12.16
CA ILE A 238 -14.66 -7.94 -12.39
C ILE A 238 -16.19 -7.96 -12.39
N SER A 239 -16.79 -8.85 -13.17
CA SER A 239 -18.26 -8.91 -13.28
C SER A 239 -18.95 -9.29 -11.97
N GLU A 240 -18.43 -10.28 -11.24
CA GLU A 240 -19.01 -10.70 -9.96
C GLU A 240 -18.84 -9.63 -8.87
N THR A 241 -17.72 -8.89 -8.89
CA THR A 241 -17.50 -7.76 -7.97
C THR A 241 -18.52 -6.65 -8.21
N ILE A 242 -18.75 -6.27 -9.47
CA ILE A 242 -19.77 -5.27 -9.84
C ILE A 242 -21.18 -5.78 -9.52
N ASN A 243 -21.49 -7.06 -9.81
CA ASN A 243 -22.79 -7.65 -9.49
C ASN A 243 -23.04 -7.74 -7.99
N ALA A 244 -22.00 -7.84 -7.17
CA ALA A 244 -22.09 -7.78 -5.70
C ALA A 244 -22.32 -6.36 -5.16
N GLY A 245 -22.32 -5.34 -6.02
CA GLY A 245 -22.59 -3.95 -5.68
C GLY A 245 -21.34 -3.09 -5.49
N TYR A 246 -20.15 -3.63 -5.67
CA TYR A 246 -18.90 -2.87 -5.51
C TYR A 246 -18.50 -2.09 -6.76
N GLU A 247 -17.85 -0.95 -6.56
CA GLU A 247 -17.24 -0.14 -7.61
C GLU A 247 -15.71 -0.21 -7.52
N PHE A 248 -15.04 -0.41 -8.66
CA PHE A 248 -13.58 -0.30 -8.73
C PHE A 248 -13.17 1.16 -8.88
N ARG A 249 -12.29 1.64 -7.99
CA ARG A 249 -11.71 2.98 -8.05
C ARG A 249 -10.18 2.93 -8.11
N SER A 250 -9.61 4.01 -8.63
CA SER A 250 -8.15 4.25 -8.53
C SER A 250 -7.77 4.46 -7.07
N ILE A 251 -6.58 4.00 -6.68
CA ILE A 251 -6.03 4.20 -5.32
C ILE A 251 -5.91 5.70 -4.96
N GLU A 252 -5.85 6.59 -5.95
CA GLU A 252 -5.88 8.04 -5.72
C GLU A 252 -7.14 8.52 -5.03
N HIS A 253 -8.26 7.81 -5.17
CA HIS A 253 -9.51 8.10 -4.46
C HIS A 253 -9.28 7.96 -2.96
N LEU A 254 -8.74 6.83 -2.53
CA LEU A 254 -8.43 6.55 -1.12
C LEU A 254 -7.53 7.62 -0.48
N VAL A 255 -6.44 7.98 -1.17
CA VAL A 255 -5.47 8.95 -0.64
C VAL A 255 -6.02 10.38 -0.57
N LYS A 256 -6.89 10.77 -1.51
CA LYS A 256 -7.52 12.10 -1.51
C LYS A 256 -8.55 12.27 -0.40
N ASP A 257 -9.30 11.23 -0.10
CA ASP A 257 -10.34 11.30 0.94
C ASP A 257 -9.72 11.45 2.32
N ASP A 258 -8.58 10.80 2.60
CA ASP A 258 -7.85 10.95 3.84
C ASP A 258 -7.38 12.41 4.07
N PHE A 259 -6.98 13.14 3.02
CA PHE A 259 -6.63 14.56 3.12
C PHE A 259 -7.84 15.47 3.42
N LEU A 260 -9.00 15.18 2.84
CA LEU A 260 -10.20 15.98 3.08
C LEU A 260 -10.69 15.83 4.52
N ASP A 261 -10.62 14.64 5.07
CA ASP A 261 -10.98 14.38 6.47
C ASP A 261 -10.00 15.02 7.44
N ALA A 262 -8.70 15.06 7.12
CA ALA A 262 -7.70 15.75 7.93
C ALA A 262 -7.90 17.29 7.93
N GLU A 263 -8.29 17.91 6.82
CA GLU A 263 -8.59 19.35 6.74
C GLU A 263 -9.88 19.75 7.47
N LEU A 264 -10.86 18.85 7.61
CA LEU A 264 -12.12 19.11 8.32
C LEU A 264 -12.01 19.00 9.85
N GLN A 265 -10.88 18.51 10.38
CA GLN A 265 -10.64 18.38 11.83
C GLN A 265 -9.94 19.61 12.44
N PHE A 266 -9.66 20.66 11.70
CA PHE A 266 -9.12 21.96 12.12
C PHE A 266 -10.17 23.05 11.87
#